data_7eaeb4a795e7a76574709437d41fc16d
#
_entry.id   7eaeb4a795e7a76574709437d41fc16d
#
_cell.length_a   1.000
_cell.length_b   1.000
_cell.length_c   1.000
_cell.angle_alpha   90.00
_cell.angle_beta   90.00
_cell.angle_gamma   90.00
#
_symmetry.space_group_name_H-M   'P 1'
#
loop_
_entity.id
_entity.type
_entity.pdbx_description
1 polymer ?
#
loop_
_entity_poly.entity_id
_entity_poly.type
_entity_poly.pdbx_seq_one_letter_code
_entity_poly.pdbx_strand_id
1 'polypeptide(L)'
;GASVTMINNTPDGYNINRECGATDTVHLQHEVIENSADLGIAFDGDGDRLIMVDHKGEKVDGDELVFVIASAWKKRGELTSNTVVGTKMTNLGMRKALTDNGMNFIEADVGDRHVMDHLIKNKAILGGEGSGHIICLNKSMSGDGIIAALQILEIVAKSGQSLFNLKSEMTKYPQVLINIKTESKVNLKDSKLLELIGTVESKLSDKGRLLVRESGTEPLVRVMVECADNALATESAKQISEAIQSM
;
A
#
# COMPACT_ATOMS: atom_id res chain seq x y z
N GLY A 1 -24.18 -13.89 -9.89
CA GLY A 1 -24.43 -12.75 -9.16
C GLY A 1 -23.99 -12.80 -7.70
N ALA A 2 -23.37 -11.72 -7.23
CA ALA A 2 -23.07 -11.54 -5.82
C ALA A 2 -24.31 -11.03 -5.06
N SER A 3 -24.43 -11.37 -3.78
CA SER A 3 -25.31 -10.68 -2.84
C SER A 3 -24.56 -9.49 -2.29
N VAL A 4 -25.14 -8.30 -2.36
CA VAL A 4 -24.46 -7.05 -2.00
C VAL A 4 -25.23 -6.33 -0.90
N THR A 5 -24.55 -6.05 0.21
CA THR A 5 -25.00 -5.13 1.24
C THR A 5 -24.29 -3.80 1.06
N MET A 6 -25.03 -2.71 0.93
CA MET A 6 -24.47 -1.36 0.75
C MET A 6 -24.54 -0.60 2.08
N ILE A 7 -23.42 0.00 2.47
CA ILE A 7 -23.31 0.86 3.63
C ILE A 7 -22.85 2.27 3.19
N ASN A 8 -23.10 3.28 4.02
CA ASN A 8 -22.74 4.67 3.77
C ASN A 8 -23.20 5.21 2.39
N ASN A 9 -24.40 4.79 1.93
CA ASN A 9 -24.95 5.07 0.61
C ASN A 9 -25.98 6.21 0.59
N THR A 10 -25.94 7.09 1.60
CA THR A 10 -26.84 8.25 1.72
C THR A 10 -26.03 9.56 1.69
N PRO A 11 -25.55 9.98 0.49
CA PRO A 11 -24.77 11.21 0.37
C PRO A 11 -25.65 12.45 0.63
N ASP A 12 -25.11 13.40 1.40
CA ASP A 12 -25.76 14.68 1.70
C ASP A 12 -25.01 15.91 1.10
N GLY A 13 -23.92 15.66 0.37
CA GLY A 13 -23.04 16.67 -0.21
C GLY A 13 -21.94 17.18 0.74
N TYR A 14 -21.94 16.76 2.01
CA TYR A 14 -20.96 17.16 3.03
C TYR A 14 -20.30 15.99 3.76
N ASN A 15 -20.83 14.77 3.60
CA ASN A 15 -20.41 13.59 4.37
C ASN A 15 -19.40 12.71 3.62
N ILE A 16 -18.77 13.21 2.56
CA ILE A 16 -17.73 12.47 1.83
C ILE A 16 -16.61 12.03 2.80
N ASN A 17 -16.24 10.74 2.77
CA ASN A 17 -15.23 10.11 3.63
C ASN A 17 -15.46 10.24 5.15
N ARG A 18 -16.67 10.63 5.59
CA ARG A 18 -16.98 10.71 7.00
C ARG A 18 -17.18 9.32 7.58
N GLU A 19 -16.21 8.86 8.39
CA GLU A 19 -16.23 7.54 9.05
C GLU A 19 -16.49 6.39 8.06
N CYS A 20 -15.96 6.51 6.83
CA CYS A 20 -16.15 5.51 5.78
C CYS A 20 -15.11 5.64 4.66
N GLY A 21 -15.23 4.74 3.68
CA GLY A 21 -14.43 4.71 2.47
C GLY A 21 -13.03 4.14 2.67
N ALA A 22 -12.17 4.35 1.68
CA ALA A 22 -10.81 3.79 1.66
C ALA A 22 -9.89 4.36 2.76
N THR A 23 -10.24 5.51 3.32
CA THR A 23 -9.47 6.16 4.40
C THR A 23 -9.86 5.71 5.80
N ASP A 24 -11.10 5.20 5.98
CA ASP A 24 -11.60 4.66 7.24
C ASP A 24 -12.47 3.42 6.97
N THR A 25 -11.90 2.27 7.26
CA THR A 25 -12.55 0.97 7.01
C THR A 25 -13.14 0.32 8.26
N VAL A 26 -13.10 0.98 9.43
CA VAL A 26 -13.51 0.37 10.70
C VAL A 26 -14.96 -0.11 10.65
N HIS A 27 -15.88 0.73 10.16
CA HIS A 27 -17.28 0.32 10.01
C HIS A 27 -17.44 -0.86 9.03
N LEU A 28 -16.75 -0.82 7.88
CA LEU A 28 -16.78 -1.92 6.92
C LEU A 28 -16.24 -3.24 7.50
N GLN A 29 -15.20 -3.18 8.34
CA GLN A 29 -14.64 -4.36 9.00
C GLN A 29 -15.67 -5.03 9.93
N HIS A 30 -16.42 -4.23 10.70
CA HIS A 30 -17.52 -4.72 11.54
C HIS A 30 -18.64 -5.33 10.71
N GLU A 31 -19.09 -4.65 9.66
CA GLU A 31 -20.17 -5.13 8.78
C GLU A 31 -19.81 -6.44 8.07
N VAL A 32 -18.55 -6.63 7.66
CA VAL A 32 -18.10 -7.90 7.07
C VAL A 32 -18.26 -9.05 8.05
N ILE A 33 -17.88 -8.85 9.31
CA ILE A 33 -18.00 -9.88 10.34
C ILE A 33 -19.46 -10.14 10.70
N GLU A 34 -20.24 -9.08 10.97
CA GLU A 34 -21.64 -9.21 11.39
C GLU A 34 -22.53 -9.88 10.35
N ASN A 35 -22.30 -9.55 9.07
CA ASN A 35 -23.05 -10.13 7.96
C ASN A 35 -22.44 -11.43 7.42
N SER A 36 -21.35 -11.93 8.00
CA SER A 36 -20.61 -13.09 7.49
C SER A 36 -20.30 -12.95 5.99
N ALA A 37 -19.94 -11.75 5.55
CA ALA A 37 -19.63 -11.48 4.15
C ALA A 37 -18.29 -12.09 3.74
N ASP A 38 -18.16 -12.52 2.49
CA ASP A 38 -16.92 -13.08 1.93
C ASP A 38 -15.81 -12.04 1.87
N LEU A 39 -16.17 -10.77 1.65
CA LEU A 39 -15.26 -9.64 1.63
C LEU A 39 -16.02 -8.29 1.70
N GLY A 40 -15.30 -7.23 2.05
CA GLY A 40 -15.78 -5.86 1.99
C GLY A 40 -14.99 -5.03 0.98
N ILE A 41 -15.64 -4.02 0.40
CA ILE A 41 -15.06 -3.12 -0.61
C ILE A 41 -15.29 -1.69 -0.16
N ALA A 42 -14.22 -0.89 -0.10
CA ALA A 42 -14.27 0.53 0.23
C ALA A 42 -13.57 1.35 -0.86
N PHE A 43 -14.27 2.35 -1.36
CA PHE A 43 -13.73 3.36 -2.26
C PHE A 43 -13.51 4.67 -1.50
N ASP A 44 -12.68 5.55 -2.02
CA ASP A 44 -12.61 6.93 -1.56
C ASP A 44 -13.58 7.83 -2.33
N GLY A 45 -13.52 9.14 -2.09
CA GLY A 45 -14.56 10.08 -2.55
C GLY A 45 -14.65 10.25 -4.06
N ASP A 46 -13.58 10.10 -4.80
CA ASP A 46 -13.52 10.17 -6.26
C ASP A 46 -13.39 8.79 -6.94
N GLY A 47 -13.34 7.72 -6.13
CA GLY A 47 -13.41 6.34 -6.60
C GLY A 47 -12.14 5.83 -7.28
N ASP A 48 -11.02 6.55 -7.14
CA ASP A 48 -9.74 6.19 -7.72
C ASP A 48 -8.92 5.23 -6.84
N ARG A 49 -9.33 5.07 -5.56
CA ARG A 49 -8.70 4.18 -4.58
C ARG A 49 -9.62 3.07 -4.12
N LEU A 50 -9.00 1.93 -3.87
CA LEU A 50 -9.63 0.73 -3.37
C LEU A 50 -8.91 0.21 -2.13
N ILE A 51 -9.64 0.03 -1.06
CA ILE A 51 -9.23 -0.79 0.09
C ILE A 51 -10.28 -1.90 0.24
N MET A 52 -9.85 -3.09 0.59
CA MET A 52 -10.75 -4.19 0.85
C MET A 52 -10.63 -4.70 2.28
N VAL A 53 -11.61 -5.50 2.66
CA VAL A 53 -11.63 -6.21 3.94
C VAL A 53 -11.90 -7.68 3.63
N ASP A 54 -11.12 -8.58 4.21
CA ASP A 54 -11.36 -10.01 4.04
C ASP A 54 -12.44 -10.54 5.01
N HIS A 55 -12.85 -11.79 4.83
CA HIS A 55 -13.91 -12.42 5.64
C HIS A 55 -13.60 -12.52 7.15
N LYS A 56 -12.35 -12.23 7.56
CA LYS A 56 -11.96 -12.15 8.97
C LYS A 56 -12.03 -10.74 9.53
N GLY A 57 -12.48 -9.76 8.73
CA GLY A 57 -12.51 -8.37 9.11
C GLY A 57 -11.13 -7.68 9.05
N GLU A 58 -10.13 -8.31 8.43
CA GLU A 58 -8.81 -7.72 8.30
C GLU A 58 -8.74 -6.82 7.06
N LYS A 59 -8.18 -5.62 7.26
CA LYS A 59 -7.93 -4.68 6.16
C LYS A 59 -6.91 -5.26 5.18
N VAL A 60 -7.22 -5.14 3.90
CA VAL A 60 -6.35 -5.50 2.77
C VAL A 60 -6.04 -4.22 1.99
N ASP A 61 -4.81 -3.76 2.06
CA ASP A 61 -4.41 -2.50 1.43
C ASP A 61 -3.98 -2.66 -0.04
N GLY A 62 -3.64 -1.51 -0.66
CA GLY A 62 -3.28 -1.49 -2.07
C GLY A 62 -2.09 -2.37 -2.43
N ASP A 63 -1.08 -2.47 -1.56
CA ASP A 63 0.08 -3.32 -1.81
C ASP A 63 -0.30 -4.81 -1.85
N GLU A 64 -1.14 -5.25 -0.90
CA GLU A 64 -1.65 -6.62 -0.86
C GLU A 64 -2.55 -6.92 -2.08
N LEU A 65 -3.41 -5.95 -2.46
CA LEU A 65 -4.29 -6.09 -3.62
C LEU A 65 -3.50 -6.16 -4.94
N VAL A 66 -2.50 -5.30 -5.12
CA VAL A 66 -1.61 -5.35 -6.29
C VAL A 66 -0.86 -6.68 -6.35
N PHE A 67 -0.37 -7.20 -5.22
CA PHE A 67 0.27 -8.52 -5.16
C PHE A 67 -0.67 -9.65 -5.58
N VAL A 68 -1.93 -9.64 -5.11
CA VAL A 68 -2.94 -10.64 -5.50
C VAL A 68 -3.22 -10.59 -6.99
N ILE A 69 -3.40 -9.40 -7.57
CA ILE A 69 -3.62 -9.24 -9.01
C ILE A 69 -2.39 -9.71 -9.80
N ALA A 70 -1.18 -9.29 -9.40
CA ALA A 70 0.07 -9.67 -10.05
C ALA A 70 0.26 -11.19 -10.11
N SER A 71 0.07 -11.84 -8.95
CA SER A 71 0.22 -13.29 -8.82
C SER A 71 -0.78 -14.06 -9.70
N ALA A 72 -2.04 -13.62 -9.72
CA ALA A 72 -3.06 -14.23 -10.55
C ALA A 72 -2.80 -14.02 -12.05
N TRP A 73 -2.45 -12.79 -12.46
CA TRP A 73 -2.14 -12.49 -13.85
C TRP A 73 -0.88 -13.22 -14.33
N LYS A 74 0.13 -13.36 -13.46
CA LYS A 74 1.31 -14.17 -13.80
C LYS A 74 0.95 -15.63 -14.01
N LYS A 75 0.19 -16.24 -13.09
CA LYS A 75 -0.28 -17.64 -13.20
C LYS A 75 -1.07 -17.88 -14.51
N ARG A 76 -1.77 -16.86 -15.02
CA ARG A 76 -2.55 -16.91 -16.27
C ARG A 76 -1.79 -16.48 -17.52
N GLY A 77 -0.53 -16.04 -17.38
CA GLY A 77 0.26 -15.50 -18.50
C GLY A 77 -0.21 -14.13 -19.01
N GLU A 78 -1.00 -13.41 -18.21
CA GLU A 78 -1.55 -12.09 -18.55
C GLU A 78 -0.61 -10.94 -18.15
N LEU A 79 0.32 -11.13 -17.22
CA LEU A 79 1.30 -10.13 -16.79
C LEU A 79 2.44 -10.01 -17.81
N THR A 80 2.17 -9.29 -18.91
CA THR A 80 2.97 -9.31 -20.15
C THR A 80 4.45 -8.94 -19.96
N SER A 81 4.79 -7.97 -19.15
CA SER A 81 6.17 -7.57 -18.86
C SER A 81 6.80 -8.32 -17.69
N ASN A 82 6.04 -9.19 -17.03
CA ASN A 82 6.39 -9.81 -15.75
C ASN A 82 6.89 -8.80 -14.70
N THR A 83 6.34 -7.56 -14.76
CA THR A 83 6.80 -6.40 -14.00
C THR A 83 5.62 -5.73 -13.31
N VAL A 84 5.83 -5.34 -12.06
CA VAL A 84 4.91 -4.53 -11.26
C VAL A 84 5.59 -3.23 -10.88
N VAL A 85 4.87 -2.12 -10.99
CA VAL A 85 5.37 -0.80 -10.57
C VAL A 85 4.72 -0.43 -9.24
N GLY A 86 5.54 -0.10 -8.26
CA GLY A 86 5.10 0.48 -7.00
C GLY A 86 5.88 1.76 -6.70
N THR A 87 5.77 2.25 -5.48
CA THR A 87 6.48 3.47 -5.06
C THR A 87 7.53 3.17 -4.00
N LYS A 88 8.29 4.20 -3.62
CA LYS A 88 9.20 4.14 -2.46
C LYS A 88 8.48 3.73 -1.17
N MET A 89 7.16 3.94 -1.09
CA MET A 89 6.34 3.57 0.06
C MET A 89 5.81 2.14 0.01
N THR A 90 5.93 1.45 -1.12
CA THR A 90 5.48 0.05 -1.26
C THR A 90 6.14 -0.86 -0.23
N ASN A 91 5.32 -1.64 0.46
CA ASN A 91 5.75 -2.52 1.55
C ASN A 91 6.87 -3.48 1.11
N LEU A 92 7.90 -3.61 1.96
CA LEU A 92 9.04 -4.48 1.66
C LEU A 92 8.62 -5.95 1.49
N GLY A 93 7.58 -6.38 2.20
CA GLY A 93 7.00 -7.72 2.05
C GLY A 93 6.46 -7.96 0.64
N MET A 94 5.78 -6.97 0.04
CA MET A 94 5.33 -7.06 -1.35
C MET A 94 6.51 -7.17 -2.32
N ARG A 95 7.54 -6.33 -2.15
CA ARG A 95 8.73 -6.37 -3.01
C ARG A 95 9.40 -7.75 -2.98
N LYS A 96 9.57 -8.30 -1.78
CA LYS A 96 10.13 -9.65 -1.60
C LYS A 96 9.25 -10.72 -2.21
N ALA A 97 7.95 -10.70 -1.93
CA ALA A 97 7.01 -11.67 -2.46
C ALA A 97 6.95 -11.66 -4.01
N LEU A 98 7.00 -10.48 -4.64
CA LEU A 98 7.11 -10.37 -6.09
C LEU A 98 8.39 -11.01 -6.62
N THR A 99 9.53 -10.70 -5.99
CA THR A 99 10.85 -11.26 -6.40
C THR A 99 10.90 -12.78 -6.22
N ASP A 100 10.45 -13.28 -5.08
CA ASP A 100 10.42 -14.71 -4.76
C ASP A 100 9.51 -15.49 -5.74
N ASN A 101 8.47 -14.83 -6.22
CA ASN A 101 7.62 -15.34 -7.29
C ASN A 101 8.18 -15.05 -8.70
N GLY A 102 9.43 -14.59 -8.85
CA GLY A 102 10.08 -14.33 -10.12
C GLY A 102 9.42 -13.22 -10.94
N MET A 103 8.87 -12.20 -10.29
CA MET A 103 8.37 -10.96 -10.89
C MET A 103 9.36 -9.82 -10.65
N ASN A 104 9.47 -8.90 -11.61
CA ASN A 104 10.26 -7.70 -11.44
C ASN A 104 9.47 -6.62 -10.71
N PHE A 105 10.14 -5.90 -9.81
CA PHE A 105 9.58 -4.71 -9.16
C PHE A 105 10.32 -3.47 -9.66
N ILE A 106 9.56 -2.44 -10.05
CA ILE A 106 10.10 -1.11 -10.39
C ILE A 106 9.61 -0.13 -9.35
N GLU A 107 10.56 0.59 -8.76
CA GLU A 107 10.28 1.63 -7.79
C GLU A 107 10.13 2.98 -8.49
N ALA A 108 8.97 3.61 -8.31
CA ALA A 108 8.69 4.99 -8.69
C ALA A 108 8.78 5.94 -7.48
N ASP A 109 8.83 7.23 -7.73
CA ASP A 109 8.53 8.22 -6.70
C ASP A 109 7.05 8.13 -6.29
N VAL A 110 6.72 8.67 -5.10
CA VAL A 110 5.34 8.67 -4.60
C VAL A 110 4.46 9.55 -5.47
N GLY A 111 3.31 9.03 -5.85
CA GLY A 111 2.30 9.69 -6.67
C GLY A 111 1.93 8.88 -7.91
N ASP A 112 0.64 8.87 -8.20
CA ASP A 112 0.00 8.16 -9.31
C ASP A 112 0.66 8.43 -10.67
N ARG A 113 0.98 9.70 -10.94
CA ARG A 113 1.67 10.12 -12.16
C ARG A 113 3.02 9.42 -12.34
N HIS A 114 3.80 9.29 -11.27
CA HIS A 114 5.11 8.63 -11.34
C HIS A 114 4.97 7.13 -11.61
N VAL A 115 3.97 6.49 -10.98
CA VAL A 115 3.63 5.10 -11.26
C VAL A 115 3.24 4.93 -12.72
N MET A 116 2.36 5.81 -13.26
CA MET A 116 1.92 5.79 -14.65
C MET A 116 3.09 5.96 -15.62
N ASP A 117 3.98 6.93 -15.38
CA ASP A 117 5.15 7.18 -16.22
C ASP A 117 6.05 5.93 -16.32
N HIS A 118 6.26 5.25 -15.19
CA HIS A 118 7.04 4.01 -15.16
C HIS A 118 6.32 2.83 -15.83
N LEU A 119 4.99 2.73 -15.71
CA LEU A 119 4.21 1.72 -16.42
C LEU A 119 4.39 1.85 -17.92
N ILE A 120 4.21 3.05 -18.48
CA ILE A 120 4.35 3.34 -19.91
C ILE A 120 5.77 3.07 -20.37
N LYS A 121 6.77 3.62 -19.68
CA LYS A 121 8.19 3.50 -20.04
C LYS A 121 8.65 2.04 -20.10
N ASN A 122 8.18 1.21 -19.18
CA ASN A 122 8.62 -0.19 -19.05
C ASN A 122 7.64 -1.18 -19.69
N LYS A 123 6.60 -0.72 -20.39
CA LYS A 123 5.54 -1.55 -20.96
C LYS A 123 4.91 -2.50 -19.92
N ALA A 124 4.88 -2.06 -18.68
CA ALA A 124 4.21 -2.76 -17.60
C ALA A 124 2.73 -2.39 -17.57
N ILE A 125 1.88 -3.27 -17.09
CA ILE A 125 0.42 -3.10 -17.13
C ILE A 125 -0.22 -3.03 -15.74
N LEU A 126 0.54 -3.30 -14.69
CA LEU A 126 0.06 -3.30 -13.31
C LEU A 126 0.99 -2.49 -12.42
N GLY A 127 0.42 -1.59 -11.68
CA GLY A 127 1.11 -0.84 -10.63
C GLY A 127 0.15 -0.24 -9.63
N GLY A 128 0.68 0.33 -8.56
CA GLY A 128 -0.15 0.98 -7.55
C GLY A 128 0.62 1.38 -6.31
N GLU A 129 -0.14 1.86 -5.35
CA GLU A 129 0.31 2.36 -4.07
C GLU A 129 -0.45 1.69 -2.92
N GLY A 130 0.17 1.56 -1.77
CA GLY A 130 -0.47 1.04 -0.55
C GLY A 130 -1.72 1.82 -0.12
N SER A 131 -1.87 3.08 -0.57
CA SER A 131 -3.08 3.89 -0.39
C SER A 131 -4.32 3.34 -1.10
N GLY A 132 -4.15 2.38 -2.01
CA GLY A 132 -5.24 1.78 -2.79
C GLY A 132 -5.39 2.32 -4.21
N HIS A 133 -4.56 3.28 -4.63
CA HIS A 133 -4.55 3.72 -6.02
C HIS A 133 -3.90 2.63 -6.89
N ILE A 134 -4.72 1.88 -7.62
CA ILE A 134 -4.28 0.71 -8.41
C ILE A 134 -4.56 0.96 -9.89
N ILE A 135 -3.53 0.79 -10.70
CA ILE A 135 -3.59 0.99 -12.15
C ILE A 135 -3.50 -0.36 -12.85
N CYS A 136 -4.57 -0.74 -13.53
CA CYS A 136 -4.63 -1.88 -14.43
C CYS A 136 -4.62 -1.37 -15.88
N LEU A 137 -3.44 -1.03 -16.43
CA LEU A 137 -3.30 -0.26 -17.67
C LEU A 137 -3.90 -0.97 -18.91
N ASN A 138 -4.03 -2.29 -18.88
CA ASN A 138 -4.74 -3.07 -19.90
C ASN A 138 -6.28 -2.99 -19.80
N LYS A 139 -6.81 -2.32 -18.77
CA LYS A 139 -8.26 -2.16 -18.53
C LYS A 139 -8.68 -0.68 -18.50
N SER A 140 -7.88 0.19 -17.87
CA SER A 140 -8.11 1.63 -17.77
C SER A 140 -6.80 2.40 -17.90
N MET A 141 -6.90 3.61 -18.46
CA MET A 141 -5.76 4.54 -18.60
C MET A 141 -5.48 5.35 -17.31
N SER A 142 -6.18 5.06 -16.23
CA SER A 142 -6.03 5.71 -14.92
C SER A 142 -6.21 4.70 -13.79
N GLY A 143 -5.88 5.08 -12.56
CA GLY A 143 -6.35 4.38 -11.39
C GLY A 143 -7.88 4.37 -11.35
N ASP A 144 -8.46 3.24 -11.04
CA ASP A 144 -9.91 3.05 -10.98
C ASP A 144 -10.19 1.95 -9.94
N GLY A 145 -10.75 2.39 -8.81
CA GLY A 145 -11.05 1.49 -7.70
C GLY A 145 -12.08 0.42 -8.07
N ILE A 146 -13.06 0.75 -8.93
CA ILE A 146 -14.08 -0.22 -9.36
C ILE A 146 -13.44 -1.29 -10.26
N ILE A 147 -12.62 -0.88 -11.22
CA ILE A 147 -11.91 -1.82 -12.08
C ILE A 147 -10.98 -2.71 -11.26
N ALA A 148 -10.23 -2.15 -10.32
CA ALA A 148 -9.37 -2.91 -9.43
C ALA A 148 -10.16 -3.92 -8.58
N ALA A 149 -11.29 -3.49 -8.00
CA ALA A 149 -12.18 -4.38 -7.25
C ALA A 149 -12.70 -5.54 -8.11
N LEU A 150 -13.11 -5.27 -9.36
CA LEU A 150 -13.57 -6.31 -10.29
C LEU A 150 -12.45 -7.31 -10.63
N GLN A 151 -11.17 -6.89 -10.70
CA GLN A 151 -10.07 -7.84 -10.88
C GLN A 151 -9.95 -8.77 -9.67
N ILE A 152 -10.03 -8.25 -8.44
CA ILE A 152 -9.98 -9.08 -7.22
C ILE A 152 -11.19 -10.03 -7.16
N LEU A 153 -12.39 -9.53 -7.42
CA LEU A 153 -13.61 -10.37 -7.43
C LEU A 153 -13.52 -11.50 -8.46
N GLU A 154 -13.00 -11.22 -9.66
CA GLU A 154 -12.76 -12.24 -10.68
C GLU A 154 -11.77 -13.31 -10.18
N ILE A 155 -10.70 -12.88 -9.52
CA ILE A 155 -9.67 -13.79 -9.00
C ILE A 155 -10.25 -14.69 -7.91
N VAL A 156 -10.97 -14.12 -6.94
CA VAL A 156 -11.65 -14.87 -5.87
C VAL A 156 -12.63 -15.88 -6.47
N ALA A 157 -13.50 -15.43 -7.39
CA ALA A 157 -14.52 -16.30 -8.01
C ALA A 157 -13.90 -17.44 -8.83
N LYS A 158 -12.82 -17.17 -9.58
CA LYS A 158 -12.18 -18.20 -10.44
C LYS A 158 -11.29 -19.15 -9.66
N SER A 159 -10.63 -18.68 -8.60
CA SER A 159 -9.73 -19.52 -7.80
C SER A 159 -10.47 -20.37 -6.77
N GLY A 160 -11.66 -19.95 -6.36
CA GLY A 160 -12.39 -20.55 -5.23
C GLY A 160 -11.71 -20.30 -3.88
N GLN A 161 -10.73 -19.40 -3.82
CA GLN A 161 -10.00 -19.05 -2.60
C GLN A 161 -10.54 -17.75 -2.02
N SER A 162 -10.53 -17.64 -0.68
CA SER A 162 -10.85 -16.38 -0.02
C SER A 162 -9.75 -15.34 -0.25
N LEU A 163 -10.12 -14.05 -0.17
CA LEU A 163 -9.15 -12.93 -0.24
C LEU A 163 -8.06 -13.06 0.84
N PHE A 164 -8.43 -13.56 2.04
CA PHE A 164 -7.48 -13.85 3.11
C PHE A 164 -6.40 -14.84 2.67
N ASN A 165 -6.77 -15.95 2.03
CA ASN A 165 -5.81 -16.94 1.55
C ASN A 165 -4.93 -16.38 0.43
N LEU A 166 -5.50 -15.64 -0.51
CA LEU A 166 -4.77 -15.04 -1.62
C LEU A 166 -3.72 -14.01 -1.14
N LYS A 167 -4.07 -13.15 -0.19
CA LYS A 167 -3.11 -12.17 0.37
C LYS A 167 -2.02 -12.83 1.22
N SER A 168 -2.30 -13.97 1.85
CA SER A 168 -1.36 -14.66 2.76
C SER A 168 -0.14 -15.26 2.06
N GLU A 169 -0.12 -15.31 0.72
CA GLU A 169 1.09 -15.60 -0.06
C GLU A 169 2.15 -14.47 0.05
N MET A 170 1.78 -13.32 0.59
CA MET A 170 2.65 -12.19 0.90
C MET A 170 2.71 -11.96 2.42
N THR A 171 3.91 -11.88 3.00
CA THR A 171 4.09 -11.45 4.39
C THR A 171 4.26 -9.95 4.44
N LYS A 172 3.24 -9.24 4.93
CA LYS A 172 3.31 -7.80 5.11
C LYS A 172 4.22 -7.45 6.29
N TYR A 173 5.17 -6.57 6.06
CA TYR A 173 6.08 -6.10 7.12
C TYR A 173 5.40 -4.99 7.94
N PRO A 174 5.50 -5.04 9.26
CA PRO A 174 5.15 -3.92 10.12
C PRO A 174 5.84 -2.64 9.68
N GLN A 175 5.09 -1.55 9.61
CA GLN A 175 5.55 -0.23 9.21
C GLN A 175 5.28 0.78 10.32
N VAL A 176 6.32 1.48 10.77
CA VAL A 176 6.24 2.59 11.72
C VAL A 176 6.51 3.87 10.96
N LEU A 177 5.53 4.79 10.96
CA LEU A 177 5.64 6.11 10.35
C LEU A 177 5.54 7.19 11.42
N ILE A 178 6.58 8.03 11.53
CA ILE A 178 6.59 9.18 12.43
C ILE A 178 6.68 10.46 11.59
N ASN A 179 5.71 11.35 11.80
CA ASN A 179 5.70 12.68 11.20
C ASN A 179 6.26 13.70 12.21
N ILE A 180 7.35 14.34 11.88
CA ILE A 180 8.03 15.30 12.74
C ILE A 180 7.76 16.68 12.20
N LYS A 181 6.96 17.48 12.93
CA LYS A 181 6.76 18.89 12.60
C LYS A 181 8.05 19.66 12.84
N THR A 182 8.43 20.48 11.91
CA THR A 182 9.68 21.30 11.99
C THR A 182 9.32 22.76 11.81
N GLU A 183 9.89 23.62 12.66
CA GLU A 183 9.70 25.07 12.55
C GLU A 183 10.56 25.68 11.43
N SER A 184 11.65 24.99 11.06
CA SER A 184 12.57 25.36 10.00
C SER A 184 12.93 24.16 9.14
N LYS A 185 13.55 24.43 8.00
CA LYS A 185 14.02 23.36 7.10
C LYS A 185 15.16 22.58 7.76
N VAL A 186 14.94 21.28 7.96
CA VAL A 186 15.94 20.38 8.54
C VAL A 186 16.97 20.00 7.49
N ASN A 187 18.24 20.06 7.84
CA ASN A 187 19.31 19.60 6.95
C ASN A 187 19.45 18.08 7.03
N LEU A 188 18.70 17.35 6.21
CA LEU A 188 18.79 15.89 6.13
C LEU A 188 20.15 15.36 5.64
N LYS A 189 21.08 16.26 5.23
CA LYS A 189 22.46 15.93 4.84
C LYS A 189 23.48 16.21 5.96
N ASP A 190 23.01 16.48 7.17
CA ASP A 190 23.88 16.60 8.32
C ASP A 190 24.69 15.31 8.55
N SER A 191 25.99 15.45 8.82
CA SER A 191 26.89 14.30 8.90
C SER A 191 26.56 13.34 10.05
N LYS A 192 26.12 13.88 11.20
CA LYS A 192 25.75 13.06 12.37
C LYS A 192 24.44 12.30 12.11
N LEU A 193 23.48 12.95 11.44
CA LEU A 193 22.24 12.31 11.04
C LEU A 193 22.49 11.18 10.03
N LEU A 194 23.35 11.42 9.04
CA LEU A 194 23.69 10.40 8.04
C LEU A 194 24.45 9.22 8.66
N GLU A 195 25.35 9.45 9.63
CA GLU A 195 26.01 8.39 10.37
C GLU A 195 25.01 7.55 11.18
N LEU A 196 24.04 8.20 11.85
CA LEU A 196 22.99 7.54 12.57
C LEU A 196 22.08 6.73 11.65
N ILE A 197 21.68 7.28 10.50
CA ILE A 197 20.92 6.58 9.46
C ILE A 197 21.66 5.31 9.04
N GLY A 198 22.95 5.39 8.69
CA GLY A 198 23.77 4.24 8.31
C GLY A 198 23.87 3.18 9.42
N THR A 199 23.92 3.60 10.68
CA THR A 199 23.91 2.69 11.82
C THR A 199 22.58 1.94 11.94
N VAL A 200 21.46 2.65 11.79
CA VAL A 200 20.12 2.06 11.83
C VAL A 200 19.89 1.14 10.63
N GLU A 201 20.27 1.54 9.43
CA GLU A 201 20.18 0.69 8.23
C GLU A 201 20.99 -0.61 8.40
N SER A 202 22.19 -0.51 9.00
CA SER A 202 23.01 -1.70 9.31
C SER A 202 22.35 -2.64 10.31
N LYS A 203 21.63 -2.11 11.32
CA LYS A 203 20.84 -2.92 12.27
C LYS A 203 19.65 -3.60 11.62
N LEU A 204 18.98 -2.90 10.71
CA LEU A 204 17.83 -3.44 9.97
C LEU A 204 18.27 -4.52 8.97
N SER A 205 19.48 -4.39 8.40
CA SER A 205 20.04 -5.33 7.43
C SER A 205 19.04 -5.69 6.31
N ASP A 206 18.94 -6.94 5.95
CA ASP A 206 17.98 -7.48 4.95
C ASP A 206 16.56 -7.69 5.51
N LYS A 207 16.35 -7.45 6.80
CA LYS A 207 15.07 -7.66 7.51
C LYS A 207 14.19 -6.42 7.55
N GLY A 208 14.70 -5.28 7.11
CA GLY A 208 13.97 -4.04 7.18
C GLY A 208 14.56 -2.96 6.30
N ARG A 209 13.95 -1.78 6.34
CA ARG A 209 14.45 -0.57 5.68
C ARG A 209 14.05 0.70 6.42
N LEU A 210 14.79 1.75 6.20
CA LEU A 210 14.54 3.09 6.69
C LEU A 210 14.31 4.03 5.50
N LEU A 211 13.34 4.91 5.61
CA LEU A 211 13.12 6.02 4.67
C LEU A 211 12.91 7.31 5.45
N VAL A 212 13.79 8.28 5.23
CA VAL A 212 13.68 9.64 5.80
C VAL A 212 13.51 10.63 4.66
N ARG A 213 12.44 11.43 4.69
CA ARG A 213 12.18 12.43 3.64
C ARG A 213 11.40 13.63 4.14
N GLU A 214 11.60 14.78 3.50
CA GLU A 214 10.71 15.93 3.67
C GLU A 214 9.31 15.62 3.07
N SER A 215 8.28 16.21 3.66
CA SER A 215 6.95 16.23 3.04
C SER A 215 6.94 17.28 1.94
N GLY A 216 6.31 16.94 0.79
CA GLY A 216 6.18 17.89 -0.32
C GLY A 216 5.13 18.97 -0.10
N THR A 217 4.19 18.75 0.83
CA THR A 217 3.01 19.61 1.02
C THR A 217 2.90 20.25 2.40
N GLU A 218 3.62 19.73 3.38
CA GLU A 218 3.54 20.15 4.78
C GLU A 218 4.96 20.40 5.34
N PRO A 219 5.13 21.32 6.31
CA PRO A 219 6.42 21.57 6.94
C PRO A 219 6.76 20.47 7.96
N LEU A 220 7.03 19.28 7.48
CA LEU A 220 7.39 18.13 8.30
C LEU A 220 8.36 17.18 7.61
N VAL A 221 9.12 16.45 8.42
CA VAL A 221 9.95 15.32 7.99
C VAL A 221 9.22 14.03 8.35
N ARG A 222 9.21 13.10 7.41
CA ARG A 222 8.64 11.76 7.58
C ARG A 222 9.75 10.74 7.76
N VAL A 223 9.68 10.00 8.85
CA VAL A 223 10.55 8.87 9.15
C VAL A 223 9.69 7.62 9.07
N MET A 224 10.01 6.74 8.14
CA MET A 224 9.36 5.45 7.98
C MET A 224 10.37 4.33 8.18
N VAL A 225 10.05 3.38 9.05
CA VAL A 225 10.80 2.14 9.22
C VAL A 225 9.88 0.96 8.99
N GLU A 226 10.30 0.06 8.15
CA GLU A 226 9.70 -1.26 7.96
C GLU A 226 10.68 -2.33 8.42
N CYS A 227 10.20 -3.27 9.22
CA CYS A 227 11.00 -4.42 9.65
C CYS A 227 10.09 -5.60 10.00
N ALA A 228 10.55 -6.83 9.77
CA ALA A 228 9.85 -8.02 10.22
C ALA A 228 9.67 -8.04 11.76
N ASP A 229 10.61 -7.42 12.50
CA ASP A 229 10.52 -7.20 13.94
C ASP A 229 9.94 -5.80 14.22
N ASN A 230 8.71 -5.77 14.72
CA ASN A 230 8.01 -4.52 15.04
C ASN A 230 8.68 -3.72 16.19
N ALA A 231 9.31 -4.40 17.15
CA ALA A 231 10.01 -3.73 18.24
C ALA A 231 11.24 -2.98 17.70
N LEU A 232 12.00 -3.63 16.84
CA LEU A 232 13.14 -3.03 16.16
C LEU A 232 12.72 -1.87 15.25
N ALA A 233 11.60 -2.01 14.51
CA ALA A 233 11.07 -0.92 13.69
C ALA A 233 10.73 0.31 14.53
N THR A 234 10.05 0.09 15.67
CA THR A 234 9.62 1.16 16.58
C THR A 234 10.81 1.87 17.22
N GLU A 235 11.79 1.11 17.73
CA GLU A 235 13.02 1.65 18.32
C GLU A 235 13.80 2.48 17.30
N SER A 236 13.99 1.93 16.11
CA SER A 236 14.73 2.59 15.02
C SER A 236 14.04 3.89 14.57
N ALA A 237 12.73 3.88 14.42
CA ALA A 237 11.97 5.07 14.04
C ALA A 237 12.06 6.18 15.10
N LYS A 238 11.97 5.82 16.40
CA LYS A 238 12.14 6.76 17.51
C LYS A 238 13.54 7.36 17.53
N GLN A 239 14.58 6.54 17.40
CA GLN A 239 15.98 6.99 17.44
C GLN A 239 16.26 8.06 16.37
N ILE A 240 15.79 7.84 15.13
CA ILE A 240 15.95 8.82 14.04
C ILE A 240 15.11 10.07 14.32
N SER A 241 13.88 9.89 14.81
CA SER A 241 12.97 11.02 15.07
C SER A 241 13.49 11.95 16.16
N GLU A 242 14.03 11.41 17.25
CA GLU A 242 14.64 12.17 18.34
C GLU A 242 15.88 12.95 17.85
N ALA A 243 16.71 12.35 17.02
CA ALA A 243 17.85 13.03 16.43
C ALA A 243 17.43 14.22 15.55
N ILE A 244 16.37 14.06 14.74
CA ILE A 244 15.84 15.14 13.90
C ILE A 244 15.20 16.25 14.75
N GLN A 245 14.49 15.92 15.83
CA GLN A 245 13.90 16.91 16.73
C GLN A 245 14.93 17.73 17.50
N SER A 246 16.13 17.20 17.69
CA SER A 246 17.22 17.88 18.41
C SER A 246 18.06 18.79 17.51
N MET A 247 17.78 18.88 16.23
CA MET A 247 18.49 19.70 15.23
C MET A 247 17.86 21.10 15.11
#